data_c9b4beb44e0a4d072201256df74c5a35
#
_entry.id   c9b4beb44e0a4d072201256df74c5a35
#
_cell.length_a   1.000
_cell.length_b   1.000
_cell.length_c   1.000
_cell.angle_alpha   90.00
_cell.angle_beta   90.00
_cell.angle_gamma   90.00
#
_symmetry.space_group_name_H-M   'P 1'
#
loop_
_entity.id
_entity.type
_entity.pdbx_description
1 polymer ?
#
loop_
_entity_poly.entity_id
_entity_poly.type
_entity_poly.pdbx_seq_one_letter_code
_entity_poly.pdbx_strand_id
1 'polypeptide(L)'
;MAGKKVVRYRRKPKAAAIIFGIVLVYIVCFIVIYVSKAKVQTYEVEVGSLMNNASFTAVALRQEEVYNSSYSGDINYYQREGTRVMTGDTVYTVDETGRVSDILAQYTSGDGNALSDENLTVIKNTLTNYKTEYADSGFSAVYDLKSDLNATVLQSINENIMANLDSIVASTGSQDLFKTAKSDKPGIVVYSVDGYEGVTEETIGSVDFKKKSYDKQSLKSEKLITASDPAYKLITSENWTLMFPVTQSDIDKYSLSSKDTLSIKFTKDNITGTFPFKIVNDGKNSYGEITLSKYMIRYATERFLEIEIIVSGKSGIKVPVSAVTENEFYKIPKEYLITNGEKGDYGFLVEQSDSDGKLNQVFKAVDIYKSNDEAVYIKKTELAAGTGIIRMDSSDRFVVGPVEKLRGVYCVNTGYTVFKLVEVIDGNNEYYILKMDVRKYYILKQSLSHGVSIYDRIILDADKYSENEMIY
;
A
#
# COMPACT_ATOMS: atom_id res chain seq x y z
N MET A 1 6.31 90.50 47.86
CA MET A 1 6.35 89.11 47.29
C MET A 1 5.39 89.02 46.10
N ALA A 2 5.93 89.04 44.90
CA ALA A 2 5.10 89.04 43.71
C ALA A 2 4.90 87.59 43.22
N GLY A 3 3.61 87.08 43.23
CA GLY A 3 3.25 85.75 42.81
C GLY A 3 3.39 85.54 41.32
N LYS A 4 4.22 84.59 40.88
CA LYS A 4 4.35 84.17 39.50
C LYS A 4 3.04 83.50 39.03
N LYS A 5 2.31 84.09 38.09
CA LYS A 5 1.17 83.52 37.37
C LYS A 5 1.68 82.43 36.43
N VAL A 6 1.30 81.20 36.70
CA VAL A 6 1.55 80.05 35.78
C VAL A 6 0.52 80.12 34.66
N VAL A 7 0.94 80.44 33.44
CA VAL A 7 0.09 80.38 32.26
C VAL A 7 0.09 78.94 31.70
N ARG A 8 -1.02 78.22 31.84
CA ARG A 8 -1.22 76.93 31.19
C ARG A 8 -1.43 77.11 29.68
N TYR A 9 -0.44 76.71 28.89
CA TYR A 9 -0.52 76.71 27.43
C TYR A 9 -1.38 75.54 26.96
N ARG A 10 -2.61 75.82 26.53
CA ARG A 10 -3.43 74.81 25.82
C ARG A 10 -2.90 74.73 24.38
N ARG A 11 -2.17 73.67 24.05
CA ARG A 11 -1.80 73.37 22.69
C ARG A 11 -3.06 73.05 21.90
N LYS A 12 -3.45 73.87 20.95
CA LYS A 12 -4.50 73.52 19.96
C LYS A 12 -3.96 72.42 19.09
N PRO A 13 -4.72 71.30 18.91
CA PRO A 13 -4.29 70.24 17.98
C PRO A 13 -4.19 70.90 16.59
N LYS A 14 -3.06 70.75 15.95
CA LYS A 14 -2.84 71.24 14.59
C LYS A 14 -3.70 70.34 13.68
N ALA A 15 -4.54 70.90 12.82
CA ALA A 15 -5.39 70.20 11.89
C ALA A 15 -4.61 69.14 11.06
N ALA A 16 -3.35 69.44 10.74
CA ALA A 16 -2.44 68.50 10.10
C ALA A 16 -2.19 67.18 10.91
N ALA A 17 -2.16 67.25 12.26
CA ALA A 17 -1.98 66.05 13.10
C ALA A 17 -3.23 65.17 13.10
N ILE A 18 -4.42 65.76 13.00
CA ILE A 18 -5.68 65.04 12.90
C ILE A 18 -5.77 64.31 11.55
N ILE A 19 -5.44 65.01 10.44
CA ILE A 19 -5.42 64.42 9.09
C ILE A 19 -4.40 63.29 9.03
N PHE A 20 -3.20 63.47 9.58
CA PHE A 20 -2.19 62.41 9.64
C PHE A 20 -2.68 61.19 10.44
N GLY A 21 -3.39 61.40 11.56
CA GLY A 21 -3.99 60.34 12.36
C GLY A 21 -5.03 59.55 11.57
N ILE A 22 -5.89 60.20 10.79
CA ILE A 22 -6.90 59.55 9.96
C ILE A 22 -6.22 58.70 8.86
N VAL A 23 -5.21 59.27 8.17
CA VAL A 23 -4.47 58.52 7.13
C VAL A 23 -3.73 57.34 7.73
N LEU A 24 -3.13 57.48 8.92
CA LEU A 24 -2.46 56.37 9.61
C LEU A 24 -3.45 55.24 9.96
N VAL A 25 -4.62 55.58 10.51
CA VAL A 25 -5.67 54.61 10.84
C VAL A 25 -6.14 53.91 9.56
N TYR A 26 -6.34 54.66 8.46
CA TYR A 26 -6.72 54.07 7.16
C TYR A 26 -5.67 53.06 6.68
N ILE A 27 -4.38 53.42 6.73
CA ILE A 27 -3.27 52.54 6.33
C ILE A 27 -3.25 51.26 7.21
N VAL A 28 -3.37 51.45 8.54
CA VAL A 28 -3.41 50.30 9.47
C VAL A 28 -4.59 49.38 9.19
N CYS A 29 -5.78 49.95 9.01
CA CYS A 29 -6.97 49.17 8.63
C CYS A 29 -6.76 48.45 7.30
N PHE A 30 -6.18 49.08 6.30
CA PHE A 30 -5.87 48.50 5.01
C PHE A 30 -4.87 47.34 5.13
N ILE A 31 -3.80 47.51 5.93
CA ILE A 31 -2.82 46.47 6.20
C ILE A 31 -3.48 45.27 6.93
N VAL A 32 -4.31 45.55 7.95
CA VAL A 32 -5.02 44.50 8.69
C VAL A 32 -5.96 43.70 7.74
N ILE A 33 -6.73 44.40 6.90
CA ILE A 33 -7.59 43.75 5.91
C ILE A 33 -6.77 42.94 4.91
N TYR A 34 -5.63 43.47 4.43
CA TYR A 34 -4.76 42.80 3.48
C TYR A 34 -4.10 41.54 4.06
N VAL A 35 -3.62 41.61 5.31
CA VAL A 35 -2.99 40.48 6.01
C VAL A 35 -4.04 39.43 6.44
N SER A 36 -5.26 39.89 6.75
CA SER A 36 -6.36 39.03 7.19
C SER A 36 -7.07 38.29 6.03
N LYS A 37 -6.81 38.71 4.78
CA LYS A 37 -7.34 37.96 3.61
C LYS A 37 -6.72 36.57 3.54
N ALA A 38 -7.54 35.54 3.58
CA ALA A 38 -7.11 34.16 3.35
C ALA A 38 -6.46 34.07 1.97
N LYS A 39 -5.19 33.71 1.92
CA LYS A 39 -4.49 33.49 0.65
C LYS A 39 -5.08 32.24 0.00
N VAL A 40 -5.49 32.34 -1.25
CA VAL A 40 -5.93 31.21 -2.03
C VAL A 40 -4.79 30.21 -2.17
N GLN A 41 -5.01 29.01 -1.68
CA GLN A 41 -4.04 27.94 -1.84
C GLN A 41 -4.26 27.28 -3.19
N THR A 42 -3.21 27.18 -3.97
CA THR A 42 -3.24 26.56 -5.30
C THR A 42 -2.30 25.38 -5.36
N TYR A 43 -2.64 24.41 -6.18
CA TYR A 43 -1.85 23.23 -6.48
C TYR A 43 -1.55 23.21 -7.98
N GLU A 44 -0.30 22.99 -8.35
CA GLU A 44 0.10 22.82 -9.74
C GLU A 44 -0.09 21.37 -10.15
N VAL A 45 -0.82 21.15 -11.23
CA VAL A 45 -1.23 19.82 -11.66
C VAL A 45 -0.08 19.07 -12.32
N GLU A 46 0.17 17.85 -11.84
CA GLU A 46 1.23 16.98 -12.30
C GLU A 46 0.69 15.63 -12.80
N VAL A 47 1.48 14.96 -13.64
CA VAL A 47 1.22 13.54 -13.98
C VAL A 47 1.69 12.66 -12.83
N GLY A 48 0.84 11.74 -12.42
CA GLY A 48 1.17 10.81 -11.36
C GLY A 48 0.33 9.54 -11.41
N SER A 49 0.67 8.61 -10.55
CA SER A 49 -0.14 7.43 -10.24
C SER A 49 -0.22 7.28 -8.73
N LEU A 50 -1.25 6.62 -8.24
CA LEU A 50 -1.33 6.21 -6.85
C LEU A 50 -0.68 4.84 -6.72
N MET A 51 0.20 4.68 -5.73
CA MET A 51 0.63 3.36 -5.29
C MET A 51 -0.46 2.83 -4.37
N ASN A 52 -1.17 1.83 -4.83
CA ASN A 52 -2.18 1.12 -4.04
C ASN A 52 -1.54 -0.15 -3.48
N ASN A 53 -0.82 -0.01 -2.36
CA ASN A 53 -0.26 -1.15 -1.68
C ASN A 53 -1.33 -1.79 -0.78
N ALA A 54 -1.34 -3.11 -0.74
CA ALA A 54 -2.19 -3.86 0.18
C ALA A 54 -1.37 -4.92 0.88
N SER A 55 -1.57 -5.04 2.20
CA SER A 55 -0.90 -6.04 3.02
C SER A 55 -1.77 -7.28 3.15
N PHE A 56 -1.15 -8.45 3.02
CA PHE A 56 -1.79 -9.75 3.16
C PHE A 56 -0.91 -10.66 4.01
N THR A 57 -1.54 -11.48 4.82
CA THR A 57 -0.89 -12.61 5.47
C THR A 57 -0.91 -13.79 4.50
N ALA A 58 0.24 -14.23 4.05
CA ALA A 58 0.40 -15.36 3.14
C ALA A 58 0.93 -16.58 3.88
N VAL A 59 0.46 -17.77 3.51
CA VAL A 59 1.01 -19.03 3.97
C VAL A 59 2.00 -19.57 2.95
N ALA A 60 3.13 -20.08 3.45
CA ALA A 60 4.18 -20.70 2.64
C ALA A 60 3.93 -22.20 2.50
N LEU A 61 3.67 -22.65 1.28
CA LEU A 61 3.55 -24.04 0.91
C LEU A 61 4.86 -24.53 0.31
N ARG A 62 5.38 -25.62 0.84
CA ARG A 62 6.69 -26.19 0.48
C ARG A 62 6.60 -27.69 0.36
N GLN A 63 7.55 -28.30 -0.34
CA GLN A 63 7.73 -29.73 -0.30
C GLN A 63 8.55 -30.07 0.95
N GLU A 64 7.86 -30.50 2.00
CA GLU A 64 8.41 -30.75 3.33
C GLU A 64 8.24 -32.24 3.69
N GLU A 65 9.28 -32.84 4.24
CA GLU A 65 9.26 -34.21 4.78
C GLU A 65 9.73 -34.19 6.23
N VAL A 66 8.94 -34.74 7.14
CA VAL A 66 9.29 -34.87 8.55
C VAL A 66 9.94 -36.23 8.77
N TYR A 67 11.13 -36.22 9.35
CA TYR A 67 11.92 -37.41 9.69
C TYR A 67 11.85 -37.66 11.19
N ASN A 68 11.36 -38.85 11.53
CA ASN A 68 11.24 -39.29 12.91
C ASN A 68 12.53 -40.04 13.34
N SER A 69 12.86 -39.95 14.61
CA SER A 69 14.00 -40.71 15.18
C SER A 69 13.69 -42.22 15.21
N SER A 70 14.68 -43.00 14.85
CA SER A 70 14.65 -44.46 15.04
C SER A 70 15.16 -44.92 16.41
N TYR A 71 15.74 -43.97 17.19
CA TYR A 71 16.43 -44.24 18.45
C TYR A 71 15.93 -43.36 19.56
N SER A 72 16.07 -43.81 20.80
CA SER A 72 15.75 -43.02 22.00
C SER A 72 17.03 -42.70 22.76
N GLY A 73 17.24 -41.45 23.20
CA GLY A 73 18.40 -41.01 23.91
C GLY A 73 18.68 -39.54 23.76
N ASP A 74 19.90 -39.12 24.14
CA ASP A 74 20.33 -37.72 23.99
C ASP A 74 20.64 -37.42 22.52
N ILE A 75 19.89 -36.45 21.93
CA ILE A 75 20.03 -36.05 20.52
C ILE A 75 21.05 -34.90 20.38
N ASN A 76 21.95 -35.04 19.39
CA ASN A 76 22.94 -34.06 19.03
C ASN A 76 22.84 -33.71 17.54
N TYR A 77 22.55 -32.45 17.24
CA TYR A 77 22.38 -31.95 15.87
C TYR A 77 23.72 -31.43 15.30
N TYR A 78 24.02 -31.81 14.04
CA TYR A 78 25.26 -31.46 13.32
C TYR A 78 25.08 -30.34 12.33
N GLN A 79 23.89 -30.16 11.80
CA GLN A 79 23.60 -29.17 10.80
C GLN A 79 22.96 -27.94 11.44
N ARG A 80 23.28 -26.75 10.95
CA ARG A 80 22.58 -25.54 11.36
C ARG A 80 21.21 -25.49 10.70
N GLU A 81 20.25 -24.93 11.39
CA GLU A 81 18.93 -24.70 10.83
C GLU A 81 19.02 -23.81 9.57
N GLY A 82 18.29 -24.16 8.52
CA GLY A 82 18.32 -23.45 7.24
C GLY A 82 19.53 -23.79 6.35
N THR A 83 20.42 -24.73 6.76
CA THR A 83 21.52 -25.15 5.88
C THR A 83 21.09 -26.22 4.88
N ARG A 84 21.77 -26.25 3.74
CA ARG A 84 21.61 -27.32 2.75
C ARG A 84 22.42 -28.52 3.16
N VAL A 85 21.79 -29.68 3.07
CA VAL A 85 22.43 -31.00 3.24
C VAL A 85 22.35 -31.81 1.96
N MET A 86 23.36 -32.65 1.76
CA MET A 86 23.37 -33.63 0.67
C MET A 86 23.00 -35.01 1.22
N THR A 87 22.67 -35.91 0.31
CA THR A 87 22.47 -37.33 0.64
C THR A 87 23.75 -37.88 1.28
N GLY A 88 23.59 -38.50 2.45
CA GLY A 88 24.72 -39.07 3.23
C GLY A 88 25.31 -38.14 4.29
N ASP A 89 24.96 -36.83 4.28
CA ASP A 89 25.39 -35.92 5.33
C ASP A 89 24.77 -36.32 6.67
N THR A 90 25.56 -36.26 7.75
CA THR A 90 25.07 -36.49 9.11
C THR A 90 24.21 -35.30 9.54
N VAL A 91 22.95 -35.58 9.92
CA VAL A 91 22.02 -34.56 10.42
C VAL A 91 22.04 -34.54 11.94
N TYR A 92 21.95 -35.69 12.59
CA TYR A 92 22.03 -35.80 14.04
C TYR A 92 22.59 -37.16 14.48
N THR A 93 22.97 -37.25 15.74
CA THR A 93 23.27 -38.52 16.42
C THR A 93 22.43 -38.63 17.67
N VAL A 94 22.22 -39.88 18.11
CA VAL A 94 21.55 -40.20 19.37
C VAL A 94 22.50 -41.02 20.25
N ASP A 95 22.72 -40.56 21.49
CA ASP A 95 23.40 -41.27 22.54
C ASP A 95 22.37 -42.02 23.41
N GLU A 96 22.26 -43.32 23.22
CA GLU A 96 21.35 -44.17 24.00
C GLU A 96 21.82 -44.41 25.43
N THR A 97 23.06 -44.12 25.72
CA THR A 97 23.71 -44.44 27.01
C THR A 97 23.81 -43.26 27.96
N GLY A 98 23.71 -42.05 27.46
CA GLY A 98 23.95 -40.80 28.22
C GLY A 98 25.41 -40.54 28.62
N ARG A 99 26.35 -41.45 28.28
CA ARG A 99 27.74 -41.37 28.67
C ARG A 99 28.50 -40.23 28.00
N VAL A 100 28.08 -39.85 26.83
CA VAL A 100 28.68 -38.73 26.08
C VAL A 100 28.48 -37.41 26.80
N SER A 101 27.35 -37.23 27.45
CA SER A 101 27.06 -36.07 28.30
C SER A 101 28.06 -35.96 29.46
N ASP A 102 28.42 -37.10 30.09
CA ASP A 102 29.40 -37.15 31.19
C ASP A 102 30.81 -36.90 30.69
N ILE A 103 31.17 -37.45 29.54
CA ILE A 103 32.50 -37.22 28.91
C ILE A 103 32.63 -35.75 28.53
N LEU A 104 31.58 -35.15 27.99
CA LEU A 104 31.55 -33.73 27.66
C LEU A 104 31.69 -32.82 28.87
N ALA A 105 30.98 -33.13 29.97
CA ALA A 105 31.11 -32.38 31.21
C ALA A 105 32.56 -32.38 31.73
N GLN A 106 33.33 -33.47 31.51
CA GLN A 106 34.75 -33.53 31.82
C GLN A 106 35.62 -32.68 30.90
N TYR A 107 35.31 -32.63 29.59
CA TYR A 107 36.04 -31.80 28.62
C TYR A 107 35.70 -30.31 28.70
N THR A 108 34.48 -29.95 29.07
CA THR A 108 34.05 -28.54 29.25
C THR A 108 34.51 -27.95 30.59
N SER A 109 34.92 -28.78 31.56
CA SER A 109 35.46 -28.32 32.82
C SER A 109 36.94 -27.91 32.74
N GLY A 110 37.60 -28.14 31.61
CA GLY A 110 38.97 -27.71 31.31
C GLY A 110 38.98 -26.36 30.60
N ASP A 111 40.06 -25.60 30.78
CA ASP A 111 40.33 -24.22 30.32
C ASP A 111 40.25 -23.98 28.79
N GLY A 112 39.57 -24.80 28.04
CA GLY A 112 39.51 -24.77 26.57
C GLY A 112 38.17 -24.34 26.02
N ASN A 113 38.08 -23.07 25.69
CA ASN A 113 37.21 -22.41 24.70
C ASN A 113 35.88 -23.06 24.35
N ALA A 114 34.86 -22.62 25.01
CA ALA A 114 33.49 -23.09 24.75
C ALA A 114 32.87 -22.62 23.42
N LEU A 115 33.28 -21.52 22.84
CA LEU A 115 32.64 -20.96 21.64
C LEU A 115 33.68 -20.44 20.64
N SER A 116 33.54 -20.83 19.38
CA SER A 116 34.33 -20.26 18.29
C SER A 116 33.93 -18.80 18.01
N ASP A 117 34.83 -18.00 17.43
CA ASP A 117 34.53 -16.61 17.02
C ASP A 117 33.36 -16.53 16.07
N GLU A 118 33.16 -17.54 15.24
CA GLU A 118 32.03 -17.65 14.33
C GLU A 118 30.70 -17.83 15.09
N ASN A 119 30.68 -18.68 16.09
CA ASN A 119 29.51 -18.91 16.93
C ASN A 119 29.18 -17.71 17.81
N LEU A 120 30.17 -16.99 18.30
CA LEU A 120 29.99 -15.72 19.01
C LEU A 120 29.36 -14.66 18.07
N THR A 121 29.75 -14.65 16.81
CA THR A 121 29.20 -13.75 15.80
C THR A 121 27.72 -14.07 15.52
N VAL A 122 27.34 -15.35 15.41
CA VAL A 122 25.95 -15.79 15.24
C VAL A 122 25.11 -15.36 16.45
N ILE A 123 25.56 -15.61 17.66
CA ILE A 123 24.86 -15.19 18.89
C ILE A 123 24.69 -13.67 18.93
N LYS A 124 25.72 -12.91 18.60
CA LYS A 124 25.67 -11.45 18.55
C LYS A 124 24.66 -10.94 17.51
N ASN A 125 24.62 -11.56 16.32
CA ASN A 125 23.66 -11.20 15.27
C ASN A 125 22.23 -11.54 15.69
N THR A 126 21.98 -12.69 16.30
CA THR A 126 20.67 -13.08 16.83
C THR A 126 20.17 -12.09 17.87
N LEU A 127 21.04 -11.71 18.83
CA LEU A 127 20.71 -10.70 19.84
C LEU A 127 20.47 -9.31 19.23
N THR A 128 21.23 -8.94 18.20
CA THR A 128 21.09 -7.65 17.53
C THR A 128 19.76 -7.59 16.76
N ASN A 129 19.41 -8.64 16.04
CA ASN A 129 18.14 -8.75 15.31
C ASN A 129 16.97 -8.68 16.29
N TYR A 130 17.03 -9.45 17.37
CA TYR A 130 16.01 -9.38 18.43
C TYR A 130 15.84 -7.96 18.99
N LYS A 131 16.94 -7.28 19.30
CA LYS A 131 16.90 -5.90 19.81
C LYS A 131 16.26 -4.93 18.83
N THR A 132 16.44 -5.16 17.53
CA THR A 132 15.90 -4.31 16.47
C THR A 132 14.40 -4.56 16.24
N GLU A 133 13.95 -5.82 16.41
CA GLU A 133 12.58 -6.26 16.16
C GLU A 133 11.70 -6.28 17.43
N TYR A 134 12.31 -6.05 18.60
CA TYR A 134 11.60 -6.10 19.88
C TYR A 134 10.50 -5.04 19.97
N ALA A 135 9.26 -5.51 20.16
CA ALA A 135 8.12 -4.68 20.51
C ALA A 135 7.55 -5.18 21.86
N ASP A 136 7.24 -4.26 22.77
CA ASP A 136 6.76 -4.54 24.13
C ASP A 136 5.52 -5.45 24.23
N SER A 137 4.85 -5.71 23.09
CA SER A 137 3.64 -6.55 23.02
C SER A 137 3.90 -8.04 22.78
N GLY A 138 5.16 -8.47 22.55
CA GLY A 138 5.49 -9.81 22.10
C GLY A 138 6.29 -10.64 23.12
N PHE A 139 5.67 -11.05 24.25
CA PHE A 139 6.36 -11.87 25.25
C PHE A 139 6.79 -13.25 24.70
N SER A 140 6.12 -13.78 23.69
CA SER A 140 6.52 -15.00 22.98
C SER A 140 7.90 -14.89 22.32
N ALA A 141 8.25 -13.73 21.78
CA ALA A 141 9.55 -13.48 21.15
C ALA A 141 10.73 -13.67 22.10
N VAL A 142 10.53 -13.50 23.41
CA VAL A 142 11.57 -13.77 24.43
C VAL A 142 11.83 -15.26 24.58
N TYR A 143 10.79 -16.10 24.51
CA TYR A 143 10.94 -17.56 24.56
C TYR A 143 11.59 -18.10 23.27
N ASP A 144 11.20 -17.56 22.13
CA ASP A 144 11.80 -17.90 20.85
C ASP A 144 13.30 -17.56 20.85
N LEU A 145 13.68 -16.35 21.29
CA LEU A 145 15.07 -15.95 21.44
C LEU A 145 15.83 -16.90 22.39
N LYS A 146 15.24 -17.22 23.53
CA LYS A 146 15.87 -18.15 24.50
C LYS A 146 16.09 -19.51 23.89
N SER A 147 15.11 -20.03 23.15
CA SER A 147 15.22 -21.31 22.44
C SER A 147 16.31 -21.27 21.38
N ASP A 148 16.35 -20.21 20.55
CA ASP A 148 17.36 -20.04 19.50
C ASP A 148 18.78 -19.89 20.07
N LEU A 149 18.95 -19.13 21.15
CA LEU A 149 20.23 -18.99 21.83
C LEU A 149 20.68 -20.31 22.43
N ASN A 150 19.80 -21.04 23.11
CA ASN A 150 20.13 -22.36 23.66
C ASN A 150 20.49 -23.35 22.53
N ALA A 151 19.76 -23.35 21.43
CA ALA A 151 20.04 -24.19 20.27
C ALA A 151 21.40 -23.84 19.65
N THR A 152 21.74 -22.55 19.53
CA THR A 152 23.04 -22.10 19.00
C THR A 152 24.21 -22.51 19.91
N VAL A 153 24.04 -22.38 21.22
CA VAL A 153 25.06 -22.82 22.19
C VAL A 153 25.23 -24.33 22.14
N LEU A 154 24.16 -25.10 22.15
CA LEU A 154 24.21 -26.56 22.01
C LEU A 154 24.87 -27.02 20.71
N GLN A 155 24.54 -26.34 19.59
CA GLN A 155 25.17 -26.61 18.30
C GLN A 155 26.66 -26.35 18.33
N SER A 156 27.11 -25.25 18.97
CA SER A 156 28.52 -24.90 19.12
C SER A 156 29.28 -25.94 19.95
N ILE A 157 28.67 -26.43 21.03
CA ILE A 157 29.20 -27.51 21.83
C ILE A 157 29.33 -28.79 20.99
N ASN A 158 28.27 -29.12 20.23
CA ASN A 158 28.26 -30.31 19.38
C ASN A 158 29.34 -30.26 18.26
N GLU A 159 29.56 -29.11 17.64
CA GLU A 159 30.63 -28.94 16.64
C GLU A 159 32.01 -29.20 17.23
N ASN A 160 32.28 -28.74 18.46
CA ASN A 160 33.54 -29.01 19.17
C ASN A 160 33.70 -30.49 19.54
N ILE A 161 32.57 -31.16 19.92
CA ILE A 161 32.58 -32.59 20.20
C ILE A 161 33.00 -33.38 18.96
N MET A 162 32.43 -33.02 17.83
CA MET A 162 32.65 -33.76 16.58
C MET A 162 34.07 -33.56 16.05
N ALA A 163 34.61 -32.35 16.19
CA ALA A 163 36.02 -32.12 15.85
C ALA A 163 36.96 -32.99 16.68
N ASN A 164 36.54 -33.42 17.88
CA ASN A 164 37.30 -34.27 18.78
C ASN A 164 36.80 -35.72 18.89
N LEU A 165 35.79 -36.11 18.10
CA LEU A 165 35.11 -37.41 18.18
C LEU A 165 36.10 -38.56 18.05
N ASP A 166 37.02 -38.52 17.08
CA ASP A 166 38.03 -39.56 16.87
C ASP A 166 38.91 -39.75 18.11
N SER A 167 39.22 -38.64 18.80
CA SER A 167 40.00 -38.68 20.08
C SER A 167 39.16 -39.27 21.22
N ILE A 168 37.89 -38.97 21.28
CA ILE A 168 36.95 -39.46 22.28
C ILE A 168 36.72 -40.96 22.08
N VAL A 169 36.47 -41.39 20.85
CA VAL A 169 36.31 -42.82 20.48
C VAL A 169 37.58 -43.60 20.76
N ALA A 170 38.75 -43.04 20.43
CA ALA A 170 40.06 -43.66 20.74
C ALA A 170 40.30 -43.82 22.24
N SER A 171 39.84 -42.89 23.08
CA SER A 171 40.01 -42.93 24.54
C SER A 171 39.02 -43.85 25.25
N THR A 172 37.83 -44.05 24.70
CA THR A 172 36.73 -44.85 25.31
C THR A 172 36.64 -46.27 24.78
N GLY A 173 37.30 -46.61 23.66
CA GLY A 173 37.35 -47.96 23.08
C GLY A 173 36.07 -48.50 22.53
N SER A 174 35.03 -47.68 22.39
CA SER A 174 33.69 -48.05 21.92
C SER A 174 33.35 -47.36 20.62
N GLN A 175 33.26 -48.10 19.54
CA GLN A 175 32.82 -47.60 18.21
C GLN A 175 31.32 -47.38 18.11
N ASP A 176 30.52 -47.87 19.06
CA ASP A 176 29.04 -47.83 19.02
C ASP A 176 28.41 -46.88 20.06
N LEU A 177 29.10 -45.78 20.41
CA LEU A 177 28.60 -44.81 21.38
C LEU A 177 27.43 -43.99 20.83
N PHE A 178 27.34 -43.86 19.52
CA PHE A 178 26.33 -43.05 18.85
C PHE A 178 25.62 -43.80 17.74
N LYS A 179 24.31 -43.59 17.67
CA LYS A 179 23.49 -43.95 16.49
C LYS A 179 23.43 -42.74 15.59
N THR A 180 24.01 -42.82 14.40
CA THR A 180 24.10 -41.73 13.45
C THR A 180 22.93 -41.75 12.50
N ALA A 181 22.20 -40.63 12.36
CA ALA A 181 21.18 -40.41 11.35
C ALA A 181 21.73 -39.52 10.22
N LYS A 182 21.66 -40.05 9.00
CA LYS A 182 22.10 -39.39 7.78
C LYS A 182 20.91 -38.97 6.92
N SER A 183 21.05 -37.89 6.19
CA SER A 183 20.06 -37.47 5.21
C SER A 183 20.03 -38.47 4.04
N ASP A 184 18.85 -38.93 3.65
CA ASP A 184 18.62 -39.80 2.49
C ASP A 184 18.39 -39.01 1.19
N LYS A 185 18.05 -37.69 1.31
CA LYS A 185 17.80 -36.78 0.21
C LYS A 185 18.52 -35.45 0.42
N PRO A 186 18.83 -34.73 -0.67
CA PRO A 186 19.30 -33.36 -0.54
C PRO A 186 18.14 -32.45 -0.16
N GLY A 187 18.43 -31.39 0.64
CA GLY A 187 17.41 -30.45 1.02
C GLY A 187 17.89 -29.39 2.01
N ILE A 188 16.97 -28.63 2.58
CA ILE A 188 17.24 -27.64 3.62
C ILE A 188 16.69 -28.17 4.94
N VAL A 189 17.54 -28.27 5.94
CA VAL A 189 17.18 -28.79 7.26
C VAL A 189 16.47 -27.73 8.08
N VAL A 190 15.33 -28.12 8.68
CA VAL A 190 14.56 -27.30 9.62
C VAL A 190 14.27 -28.13 10.86
N TYR A 191 14.41 -27.52 12.04
CA TYR A 191 14.19 -28.17 13.32
C TYR A 191 12.93 -27.71 14.03
N SER A 192 11.87 -27.52 13.24
CA SER A 192 10.55 -27.20 13.77
C SER A 192 9.46 -27.83 12.91
N VAL A 193 8.39 -28.24 13.59
CA VAL A 193 7.14 -28.71 12.97
C VAL A 193 5.99 -27.82 13.40
N ASP A 194 5.02 -27.62 12.53
CA ASP A 194 3.94 -26.66 12.77
C ASP A 194 2.55 -27.20 12.38
N GLY A 195 2.48 -28.44 11.90
CA GLY A 195 1.24 -29.11 11.49
C GLY A 195 0.71 -28.68 10.12
N TYR A 196 1.45 -27.82 9.40
CA TYR A 196 1.09 -27.37 8.05
C TYR A 196 1.92 -28.06 6.95
N GLU A 197 2.74 -29.04 7.29
CA GLU A 197 3.64 -29.72 6.36
C GLU A 197 2.92 -30.43 5.21
N GLY A 198 1.69 -30.89 5.46
CA GLY A 198 0.83 -31.56 4.47
C GLY A 198 -0.14 -30.65 3.74
N VAL A 199 -0.11 -29.33 3.95
CA VAL A 199 -1.02 -28.40 3.29
C VAL A 199 -0.60 -28.19 1.84
N THR A 200 -1.56 -28.33 0.92
CA THR A 200 -1.41 -28.15 -0.52
C THR A 200 -2.35 -27.06 -1.03
N GLU A 201 -2.25 -26.70 -2.32
CA GLU A 201 -3.21 -25.81 -2.98
C GLU A 201 -4.66 -26.28 -2.81
N GLU A 202 -4.90 -27.58 -2.87
CA GLU A 202 -6.25 -28.20 -2.78
C GLU A 202 -6.82 -28.12 -1.36
N THR A 203 -5.95 -28.13 -0.34
CA THR A 203 -6.34 -28.13 1.09
C THR A 203 -6.21 -26.75 1.73
N ILE A 204 -5.88 -25.71 0.95
CA ILE A 204 -5.65 -24.34 1.44
C ILE A 204 -6.83 -23.76 2.23
N GLY A 205 -8.05 -24.18 1.89
CA GLY A 205 -9.27 -23.76 2.60
C GLY A 205 -9.32 -24.16 4.08
N SER A 206 -8.45 -25.07 4.53
CA SER A 206 -8.32 -25.46 5.94
C SER A 206 -7.45 -24.51 6.77
N VAL A 207 -6.72 -23.59 6.13
CA VAL A 207 -5.80 -22.67 6.79
C VAL A 207 -6.55 -21.47 7.37
N ASP A 208 -6.30 -21.17 8.63
CA ASP A 208 -6.79 -19.93 9.27
C ASP A 208 -5.79 -18.79 9.14
N PHE A 209 -5.98 -17.97 8.12
CA PHE A 209 -5.13 -16.79 7.85
C PHE A 209 -5.29 -15.66 8.89
N LYS A 210 -6.31 -15.71 9.74
CA LYS A 210 -6.55 -14.69 10.78
C LYS A 210 -5.85 -15.03 12.09
N LYS A 211 -5.34 -16.26 12.21
CA LYS A 211 -4.64 -16.73 13.41
C LYS A 211 -3.31 -15.98 13.53
N LYS A 212 -3.18 -15.18 14.58
CA LYS A 212 -1.95 -14.39 14.84
C LYS A 212 -0.77 -15.24 15.32
N SER A 213 -1.03 -16.43 15.84
CA SER A 213 -0.03 -17.37 16.30
C SER A 213 -0.43 -18.79 15.90
N TYR A 214 0.54 -19.60 15.53
CA TYR A 214 0.37 -21.02 15.24
C TYR A 214 1.33 -21.82 16.13
N ASP A 215 0.97 -23.06 16.41
CA ASP A 215 1.77 -23.91 17.28
C ASP A 215 3.00 -24.41 16.51
N LYS A 216 4.10 -23.70 16.66
CA LYS A 216 5.41 -24.10 16.13
C LYS A 216 6.17 -24.79 17.25
N GLN A 217 6.37 -26.10 17.11
CA GLN A 217 7.16 -26.90 18.03
C GLN A 217 8.62 -26.90 17.57
N SER A 218 9.52 -26.41 18.44
CA SER A 218 10.96 -26.53 18.22
C SER A 218 11.44 -27.92 18.61
N LEU A 219 12.07 -28.62 17.68
CA LEU A 219 12.65 -29.95 17.91
C LEU A 219 14.00 -29.91 18.65
N LYS A 220 14.58 -28.73 18.81
CA LYS A 220 15.83 -28.49 19.53
C LYS A 220 15.61 -28.14 21.01
N SER A 221 14.37 -27.99 21.45
CA SER A 221 14.08 -27.57 22.83
C SER A 221 14.38 -28.64 23.87
N GLU A 222 14.34 -29.90 23.48
CA GLU A 222 14.60 -31.04 24.35
C GLU A 222 15.87 -31.77 23.93
N LYS A 223 16.67 -32.17 24.93
CA LYS A 223 17.85 -32.98 24.69
C LYS A 223 17.52 -34.46 24.49
N LEU A 224 16.45 -34.92 25.09
CA LEU A 224 16.01 -36.32 25.02
C LEU A 224 14.99 -36.49 23.90
N ILE A 225 15.25 -37.43 23.01
CA ILE A 225 14.30 -37.84 21.96
C ILE A 225 13.88 -39.29 22.19
N THR A 226 12.61 -39.58 21.87
CA THR A 226 12.10 -40.94 21.92
C THR A 226 11.98 -41.47 20.48
N ALA A 227 12.12 -42.76 20.30
CA ALA A 227 11.89 -43.41 18.99
C ALA A 227 10.47 -43.08 18.49
N SER A 228 10.35 -42.70 17.22
CA SER A 228 9.18 -42.19 16.52
C SER A 228 8.84 -40.71 16.75
N ASP A 229 9.53 -39.99 17.64
CA ASP A 229 9.39 -38.55 17.73
C ASP A 229 10.01 -37.86 16.49
N PRO A 230 9.47 -36.71 16.02
CA PRO A 230 10.06 -35.97 14.94
C PRO A 230 11.44 -35.42 15.35
N ALA A 231 12.47 -35.71 14.54
CA ALA A 231 13.85 -35.30 14.78
C ALA A 231 14.23 -34.07 13.94
N TYR A 232 13.83 -34.05 12.68
CA TYR A 232 14.05 -32.89 11.80
C TYR A 232 13.05 -32.90 10.65
N LYS A 233 12.92 -31.79 9.99
CA LYS A 233 12.17 -31.60 8.75
C LYS A 233 13.12 -31.24 7.63
N LEU A 234 12.91 -31.78 6.44
CA LEU A 234 13.68 -31.49 5.24
C LEU A 234 12.80 -30.82 4.21
N ILE A 235 13.22 -29.65 3.72
CA ILE A 235 12.60 -29.00 2.56
C ILE A 235 13.35 -29.49 1.33
N THR A 236 12.67 -30.28 0.47
CA THR A 236 13.30 -31.02 -0.63
C THR A 236 13.29 -30.27 -1.96
N SER A 237 12.63 -29.09 -2.04
CA SER A 237 12.53 -28.29 -3.26
C SER A 237 12.87 -26.82 -2.97
N GLU A 238 13.59 -26.18 -3.90
CA GLU A 238 13.80 -24.72 -3.89
C GLU A 238 12.57 -23.94 -4.36
N ASN A 239 11.65 -24.62 -5.08
CA ASN A 239 10.41 -24.01 -5.49
C ASN A 239 9.37 -24.11 -4.36
N TRP A 240 8.71 -23.01 -4.11
CA TRP A 240 7.68 -22.90 -3.09
C TRP A 240 6.60 -21.89 -3.50
N THR A 241 5.48 -21.92 -2.83
CA THR A 241 4.32 -21.11 -3.17
C THR A 241 3.89 -20.31 -1.96
N LEU A 242 3.55 -19.04 -2.16
CA LEU A 242 2.83 -18.23 -1.19
C LEU A 242 1.37 -18.15 -1.61
N MET A 243 0.46 -18.49 -0.69
CA MET A 243 -0.97 -18.34 -0.91
C MET A 243 -1.56 -17.39 0.14
N PHE A 244 -2.45 -16.51 -0.30
CA PHE A 244 -3.12 -15.53 0.57
C PHE A 244 -4.57 -15.33 0.11
N PRO A 245 -5.50 -15.10 1.05
CA PRO A 245 -6.92 -14.93 0.70
C PRO A 245 -7.13 -13.58 0.00
N VAL A 246 -7.95 -13.58 -1.05
CA VAL A 246 -8.37 -12.38 -1.77
C VAL A 246 -9.89 -12.35 -1.90
N THR A 247 -10.47 -11.17 -1.68
CA THR A 247 -11.91 -10.96 -1.92
C THR A 247 -12.15 -10.51 -3.37
N GLN A 248 -13.40 -10.60 -3.85
CA GLN A 248 -13.75 -10.05 -5.16
C GLN A 248 -13.44 -8.55 -5.24
N SER A 249 -13.64 -7.82 -4.14
CA SER A 249 -13.28 -6.41 -4.05
C SER A 249 -11.77 -6.16 -4.24
N ASP A 250 -10.92 -7.04 -3.69
CA ASP A 250 -9.47 -6.95 -3.87
C ASP A 250 -9.07 -7.26 -5.33
N ILE A 251 -9.69 -8.28 -5.91
CA ILE A 251 -9.46 -8.68 -7.30
C ILE A 251 -9.77 -7.52 -8.25
N ASP A 252 -10.90 -6.87 -8.06
CA ASP A 252 -11.35 -5.76 -8.91
C ASP A 252 -10.51 -4.50 -8.66
N LYS A 253 -10.30 -4.15 -7.38
CA LYS A 253 -9.56 -2.96 -6.97
C LYS A 253 -8.13 -2.96 -7.47
N TYR A 254 -7.44 -4.09 -7.36
CA TYR A 254 -6.04 -4.22 -7.75
C TYR A 254 -5.86 -4.81 -9.15
N SER A 255 -6.97 -5.07 -9.86
CA SER A 255 -7.01 -5.66 -11.21
C SER A 255 -6.19 -6.96 -11.28
N LEU A 256 -6.34 -7.82 -10.26
CA LEU A 256 -5.53 -9.03 -10.11
C LEU A 256 -5.78 -10.06 -11.20
N SER A 257 -7.02 -10.16 -11.72
CA SER A 257 -7.38 -11.10 -12.79
C SER A 257 -6.62 -10.90 -14.10
N SER A 258 -6.06 -9.70 -14.32
CA SER A 258 -5.32 -9.37 -15.54
C SER A 258 -3.80 -9.49 -15.40
N LYS A 259 -3.32 -10.02 -14.26
CA LYS A 259 -1.90 -10.08 -13.94
C LYS A 259 -1.37 -11.52 -14.00
N ASP A 260 -0.32 -11.74 -14.77
CA ASP A 260 0.45 -12.99 -14.79
C ASP A 260 1.63 -12.94 -13.81
N THR A 261 1.99 -11.74 -13.34
CA THR A 261 3.06 -11.52 -12.36
C THR A 261 2.61 -10.48 -11.32
N LEU A 262 3.11 -10.61 -10.10
CA LEU A 262 2.84 -9.68 -9.02
C LEU A 262 4.14 -9.24 -8.36
N SER A 263 4.28 -7.94 -8.17
CA SER A 263 5.37 -7.37 -7.38
C SER A 263 4.95 -7.35 -5.92
N ILE A 264 5.74 -8.00 -5.08
CA ILE A 264 5.51 -8.05 -3.63
C ILE A 264 6.72 -7.55 -2.86
N LYS A 265 6.46 -7.08 -1.67
CA LYS A 265 7.46 -6.74 -0.66
C LYS A 265 7.22 -7.61 0.55
N PHE A 266 8.25 -8.31 1.01
CA PHE A 266 8.23 -9.02 2.28
C PHE A 266 8.40 -8.00 3.41
N THR A 267 7.41 -7.89 4.30
CA THR A 267 7.40 -6.87 5.35
C THR A 267 8.52 -7.08 6.36
N LYS A 268 8.88 -8.34 6.64
CA LYS A 268 9.90 -8.73 7.62
C LYS A 268 11.27 -8.09 7.36
N ASP A 269 11.69 -7.99 6.11
CA ASP A 269 13.04 -7.56 5.73
C ASP A 269 13.09 -6.57 4.57
N ASN A 270 11.92 -6.07 4.16
CA ASN A 270 11.75 -5.09 3.09
C ASN A 270 12.27 -5.52 1.71
N ILE A 271 12.45 -6.83 1.49
CA ILE A 271 12.84 -7.35 0.18
C ILE A 271 11.67 -7.26 -0.78
N THR A 272 11.93 -6.69 -1.95
CA THR A 272 10.93 -6.57 -3.03
C THR A 272 11.32 -7.46 -4.21
N GLY A 273 10.33 -8.11 -4.79
CA GLY A 273 10.51 -8.93 -6.01
C GLY A 273 9.23 -9.04 -6.83
N THR A 274 9.39 -9.41 -8.10
CA THR A 274 8.26 -9.69 -9.00
C THR A 274 8.28 -11.18 -9.34
N PHE A 275 7.15 -11.84 -9.17
CA PHE A 275 7.01 -13.28 -9.25
C PHE A 275 5.78 -13.67 -10.09
N PRO A 276 5.76 -14.88 -10.69
CA PRO A 276 4.56 -15.44 -11.31
C PRO A 276 3.38 -15.47 -10.32
N PHE A 277 2.22 -15.12 -10.83
CA PHE A 277 1.00 -14.98 -10.05
C PHE A 277 -0.20 -15.56 -10.79
N LYS A 278 -1.10 -16.18 -10.06
CA LYS A 278 -2.43 -16.60 -10.53
C LYS A 278 -3.45 -16.50 -9.40
N ILE A 279 -4.73 -16.49 -9.76
CA ILE A 279 -5.83 -16.63 -8.80
C ILE A 279 -6.32 -18.08 -8.84
N VAL A 280 -6.44 -18.68 -7.65
CA VAL A 280 -6.95 -20.05 -7.45
C VAL A 280 -8.22 -20.00 -6.62
N ASN A 281 -9.18 -20.86 -6.93
CA ASN A 281 -10.45 -20.97 -6.22
C ASN A 281 -10.62 -22.37 -5.64
N ASP A 282 -10.99 -22.47 -4.36
CA ASP A 282 -11.31 -23.74 -3.68
C ASP A 282 -12.81 -24.11 -3.76
N GLY A 283 -13.60 -23.38 -4.57
CA GLY A 283 -15.05 -23.52 -4.68
C GLY A 283 -15.85 -22.66 -3.69
N LYS A 284 -15.21 -22.08 -2.67
CA LYS A 284 -15.83 -21.15 -1.68
C LYS A 284 -15.12 -19.82 -1.63
N ASN A 285 -13.79 -19.85 -1.67
CA ASN A 285 -12.93 -18.69 -1.50
C ASN A 285 -11.96 -18.58 -2.67
N SER A 286 -11.45 -17.36 -2.88
CA SER A 286 -10.40 -17.08 -3.85
C SER A 286 -9.10 -16.78 -3.13
N TYR A 287 -8.00 -17.26 -3.71
CA TYR A 287 -6.65 -17.06 -3.19
C TYR A 287 -5.74 -16.53 -4.27
N GLY A 288 -4.89 -15.60 -3.91
CA GLY A 288 -3.74 -15.23 -4.73
C GLY A 288 -2.62 -16.23 -4.49
N GLU A 289 -2.07 -16.76 -5.55
CA GLU A 289 -0.94 -17.70 -5.53
C GLU A 289 0.26 -17.08 -6.21
N ILE A 290 1.38 -17.07 -5.50
CA ILE A 290 2.68 -16.56 -5.97
C ILE A 290 3.68 -17.72 -5.94
N THR A 291 4.28 -18.03 -7.08
CA THR A 291 5.31 -19.07 -7.17
C THR A 291 6.70 -18.46 -7.07
N LEU A 292 7.52 -19.01 -6.17
CA LEU A 292 8.88 -18.54 -5.90
C LEU A 292 9.90 -19.65 -6.15
N SER A 293 11.07 -19.27 -6.68
CA SER A 293 12.26 -20.14 -6.82
C SER A 293 13.49 -19.54 -6.11
N LYS A 294 13.26 -18.55 -5.25
CA LYS A 294 14.30 -17.81 -4.52
C LYS A 294 13.88 -17.63 -3.08
N TYR A 295 14.83 -17.26 -2.23
CA TYR A 295 14.63 -16.90 -0.82
C TYR A 295 14.17 -18.04 0.09
N MET A 296 14.17 -19.31 -0.37
CA MET A 296 13.73 -20.45 0.44
C MET A 296 14.45 -20.52 1.79
N ILE A 297 15.78 -20.45 1.80
CA ILE A 297 16.60 -20.50 3.03
C ILE A 297 16.20 -19.39 4.01
N ARG A 298 15.93 -18.20 3.47
CA ARG A 298 15.64 -17.01 4.27
C ARG A 298 14.33 -17.13 5.05
N TYR A 299 13.35 -17.80 4.45
CA TYR A 299 12.02 -17.96 5.04
C TYR A 299 11.70 -19.43 5.39
N ALA A 300 12.70 -20.30 5.41
CA ALA A 300 12.52 -21.75 5.63
C ALA A 300 11.79 -22.07 6.96
N THR A 301 12.01 -21.25 7.97
CA THR A 301 11.45 -21.41 9.32
C THR A 301 10.12 -20.69 9.54
N GLU A 302 9.65 -19.90 8.55
CA GLU A 302 8.43 -19.12 8.63
C GLU A 302 7.30 -19.80 7.87
N ARG A 303 6.16 -20.02 8.52
CA ARG A 303 4.95 -20.56 7.85
C ARG A 303 4.09 -19.44 7.29
N PHE A 304 3.88 -18.39 8.06
CA PHE A 304 3.11 -17.22 7.66
C PHE A 304 4.05 -16.05 7.42
N LEU A 305 3.84 -15.37 6.31
CA LEU A 305 4.63 -14.22 5.89
C LEU A 305 3.70 -13.05 5.59
N GLU A 306 3.99 -11.91 6.21
CA GLU A 306 3.32 -10.65 5.86
C GLU A 306 3.95 -10.12 4.57
N ILE A 307 3.11 -10.01 3.55
CA ILE A 307 3.50 -9.45 2.25
C ILE A 307 2.69 -8.21 1.94
N GLU A 308 3.32 -7.27 1.26
CA GLU A 308 2.69 -6.09 0.70
C GLU A 308 2.71 -6.21 -0.82
N ILE A 309 1.55 -6.28 -1.46
CA ILE A 309 1.47 -6.24 -2.92
C ILE A 309 1.68 -4.81 -3.40
N ILE A 310 2.54 -4.64 -4.39
CA ILE A 310 2.84 -3.35 -5.01
C ILE A 310 2.08 -3.28 -6.32
N VAL A 311 1.00 -2.53 -6.33
CA VAL A 311 0.20 -2.31 -7.53
C VAL A 311 0.36 -0.88 -7.99
N SER A 312 0.93 -0.70 -9.19
CA SER A 312 0.93 0.60 -9.84
C SER A 312 -0.51 0.97 -10.18
N GLY A 313 -1.00 2.03 -9.58
CA GLY A 313 -2.30 2.61 -9.91
C GLY A 313 -2.34 3.11 -11.36
N LYS A 314 -3.53 3.49 -11.81
CA LYS A 314 -3.69 4.13 -13.12
C LYS A 314 -2.87 5.41 -13.17
N SER A 315 -2.16 5.63 -14.25
CA SER A 315 -1.44 6.89 -14.50
C SER A 315 -2.39 7.92 -15.08
N GLY A 316 -2.31 9.15 -14.59
CA GLY A 316 -3.16 10.24 -15.01
C GLY A 316 -2.73 11.57 -14.39
N ILE A 317 -3.62 12.54 -14.39
CA ILE A 317 -3.41 13.84 -13.73
C ILE A 317 -3.71 13.67 -12.25
N LYS A 318 -2.71 13.87 -11.39
CA LYS A 318 -2.85 13.77 -9.94
C LYS A 318 -3.32 15.09 -9.35
N VAL A 319 -4.43 15.06 -8.60
CA VAL A 319 -4.99 16.25 -7.93
C VAL A 319 -5.40 15.92 -6.50
N PRO A 320 -5.25 16.85 -5.53
CA PRO A 320 -5.76 16.66 -4.18
C PRO A 320 -7.29 16.52 -4.16
N VAL A 321 -7.82 15.68 -3.27
CA VAL A 321 -9.27 15.48 -3.12
C VAL A 321 -9.98 16.81 -2.82
N SER A 322 -9.38 17.70 -2.02
CA SER A 322 -9.94 19.01 -1.67
C SER A 322 -10.08 19.99 -2.85
N ALA A 323 -9.42 19.71 -3.98
CA ALA A 323 -9.52 20.54 -5.18
C ALA A 323 -10.70 20.13 -6.09
N VAL A 324 -11.33 18.97 -5.85
CA VAL A 324 -12.42 18.47 -6.67
C VAL A 324 -13.75 18.82 -6.02
N THR A 325 -14.61 19.50 -6.77
CA THR A 325 -15.96 19.88 -6.36
C THR A 325 -16.99 19.53 -7.44
N GLU A 326 -18.28 19.78 -7.19
CA GLU A 326 -19.38 19.49 -8.11
C GLU A 326 -20.16 20.75 -8.43
N ASN A 327 -20.40 20.98 -9.73
CA ASN A 327 -21.28 22.05 -10.22
C ASN A 327 -22.49 21.46 -10.95
N GLU A 328 -23.59 22.18 -10.92
CA GLU A 328 -24.85 21.80 -11.56
C GLU A 328 -24.91 22.30 -13.00
N PHE A 329 -25.26 21.39 -13.89
CA PHE A 329 -25.47 21.65 -15.32
C PHE A 329 -26.86 21.25 -15.76
N TYR A 330 -27.44 21.98 -16.71
CA TYR A 330 -28.62 21.49 -17.36
C TYR A 330 -28.32 20.31 -18.26
N LYS A 331 -29.12 19.25 -18.12
CA LYS A 331 -29.08 18.05 -18.94
C LYS A 331 -30.16 18.14 -20.00
N ILE A 332 -29.76 18.25 -21.26
CA ILE A 332 -30.64 18.40 -22.40
C ILE A 332 -30.46 17.20 -23.33
N PRO A 333 -31.53 16.53 -23.78
CA PRO A 333 -31.42 15.43 -24.72
C PRO A 333 -30.67 15.84 -25.99
N LYS A 334 -29.76 15.02 -26.45
CA LYS A 334 -28.87 15.32 -27.58
C LYS A 334 -29.61 15.58 -28.89
N GLU A 335 -30.77 15.01 -29.04
CA GLU A 335 -31.62 15.17 -30.23
C GLU A 335 -32.09 16.61 -30.48
N TYR A 336 -32.02 17.49 -29.46
CA TYR A 336 -32.34 18.91 -29.57
C TYR A 336 -31.13 19.76 -29.97
N LEU A 337 -29.93 19.18 -29.96
CA LEU A 337 -28.72 19.89 -30.32
C LEU A 337 -28.63 20.06 -31.83
N ILE A 338 -28.42 21.30 -32.28
CA ILE A 338 -28.23 21.64 -33.68
C ILE A 338 -26.92 22.39 -33.90
N THR A 339 -26.44 22.38 -35.13
CA THR A 339 -25.26 23.13 -35.56
C THR A 339 -25.67 24.22 -36.53
N ASN A 340 -25.23 25.44 -36.31
CA ASN A 340 -25.40 26.52 -37.26
C ASN A 340 -24.46 26.31 -38.46
N GLY A 341 -25.06 26.09 -39.65
CA GLY A 341 -24.32 25.68 -40.85
C GLY A 341 -23.29 26.68 -41.36
N GLU A 342 -23.40 27.98 -41.07
CA GLU A 342 -22.46 29.01 -41.53
C GLU A 342 -21.24 29.16 -40.63
N LYS A 343 -21.36 28.98 -39.31
CA LYS A 343 -20.29 29.19 -38.34
C LYS A 343 -19.83 27.91 -37.65
N GLY A 344 -20.59 26.83 -37.75
CA GLY A 344 -20.30 25.58 -37.06
C GLY A 344 -20.53 25.61 -35.54
N ASP A 345 -21.24 26.62 -35.04
CA ASP A 345 -21.56 26.77 -33.62
C ASP A 345 -22.68 25.79 -33.23
N TYR A 346 -22.54 25.19 -32.05
CA TYR A 346 -23.56 24.33 -31.44
C TYR A 346 -24.58 25.16 -30.67
N GLY A 347 -25.86 24.79 -30.73
CA GLY A 347 -26.90 25.50 -30.02
C GLY A 347 -28.24 24.80 -30.07
N PHE A 348 -29.27 25.54 -29.68
CA PHE A 348 -30.64 25.08 -29.63
C PHE A 348 -31.57 26.05 -30.32
N LEU A 349 -32.69 25.55 -30.89
CA LEU A 349 -33.82 26.36 -31.29
C LEU A 349 -34.66 26.68 -30.05
N VAL A 350 -34.63 27.94 -29.64
CA VAL A 350 -35.29 28.41 -28.41
C VAL A 350 -36.60 29.15 -28.81
N GLU A 351 -37.66 28.88 -28.09
CA GLU A 351 -38.91 29.65 -28.20
C GLU A 351 -38.72 31.02 -27.54
N GLN A 352 -38.93 32.05 -28.31
CA GLN A 352 -38.94 33.43 -27.86
C GLN A 352 -40.23 34.13 -28.29
N SER A 353 -40.92 34.79 -27.35
CA SER A 353 -42.10 35.60 -27.65
C SER A 353 -41.67 36.95 -28.17
N ASP A 354 -42.20 37.39 -29.29
CA ASP A 354 -42.02 38.76 -29.79
C ASP A 354 -42.92 39.77 -29.03
N SER A 355 -42.81 41.06 -29.38
CA SER A 355 -43.58 42.12 -28.78
C SER A 355 -45.10 41.96 -28.92
N ASP A 356 -45.54 41.17 -29.91
CA ASP A 356 -46.98 40.94 -30.24
C ASP A 356 -47.46 39.60 -29.61
N GLY A 357 -46.65 38.94 -28.79
CA GLY A 357 -46.99 37.68 -28.11
C GLY A 357 -46.91 36.46 -29.01
N LYS A 358 -46.36 36.54 -30.22
CA LYS A 358 -46.17 35.42 -31.13
C LYS A 358 -44.89 34.70 -30.81
N LEU A 359 -44.94 33.37 -30.69
CA LEU A 359 -43.77 32.52 -30.46
C LEU A 359 -42.96 32.36 -31.75
N ASN A 360 -41.72 32.80 -31.72
CA ASN A 360 -40.73 32.61 -32.77
C ASN A 360 -39.64 31.66 -32.32
N GLN A 361 -39.05 30.93 -33.26
CA GLN A 361 -37.91 30.03 -33.00
C GLN A 361 -36.62 30.77 -33.36
N VAL A 362 -35.71 30.88 -32.39
CA VAL A 362 -34.45 31.57 -32.57
C VAL A 362 -33.32 30.60 -32.22
N PHE A 363 -32.31 30.50 -33.10
CA PHE A 363 -31.09 29.77 -32.78
C PHE A 363 -30.31 30.50 -31.71
N LYS A 364 -30.02 29.80 -30.60
CA LYS A 364 -29.16 30.31 -29.55
C LYS A 364 -27.94 29.42 -29.42
N ALA A 365 -26.77 29.97 -29.74
CA ALA A 365 -25.49 29.30 -29.53
C ALA A 365 -25.23 29.14 -28.04
N VAL A 366 -24.68 28.01 -27.64
CA VAL A 366 -24.34 27.67 -26.25
C VAL A 366 -23.00 26.94 -26.18
N ASP A 367 -22.30 27.09 -25.04
CA ASP A 367 -21.10 26.31 -24.76
C ASP A 367 -21.46 24.95 -24.18
N ILE A 368 -21.00 23.87 -24.84
CA ILE A 368 -21.22 22.50 -24.41
C ILE A 368 -20.06 22.04 -23.53
N TYR A 369 -20.35 21.73 -22.28
CA TYR A 369 -19.37 21.27 -21.31
C TYR A 369 -19.11 19.77 -21.38
N LYS A 370 -20.14 18.97 -21.63
CA LYS A 370 -20.07 17.52 -21.80
C LYS A 370 -21.13 17.06 -22.77
N SER A 371 -20.84 16.04 -23.57
CA SER A 371 -21.78 15.35 -24.43
C SER A 371 -21.55 13.86 -24.34
N ASN A 372 -22.61 13.08 -24.26
CA ASN A 372 -22.64 11.64 -24.40
C ASN A 372 -23.63 11.24 -25.50
N ASP A 373 -24.01 9.97 -25.61
CA ASP A 373 -24.90 9.48 -26.64
C ASP A 373 -26.37 9.93 -26.42
N GLU A 374 -26.74 10.24 -25.17
CA GLU A 374 -28.12 10.57 -24.77
C GLU A 374 -28.33 12.06 -24.58
N ALA A 375 -27.36 12.80 -24.05
CA ALA A 375 -27.53 14.16 -23.60
C ALA A 375 -26.30 15.04 -23.78
N VAL A 376 -26.54 16.34 -23.78
CA VAL A 376 -25.55 17.40 -23.69
C VAL A 376 -25.75 18.20 -22.41
N TYR A 377 -24.61 18.70 -21.87
CA TYR A 377 -24.59 19.43 -20.60
C TYR A 377 -24.11 20.85 -20.84
N ILE A 378 -24.88 21.82 -20.39
CA ILE A 378 -24.58 23.23 -20.49
C ILE A 378 -24.69 23.92 -19.13
N LYS A 379 -23.97 25.04 -18.96
CA LYS A 379 -24.12 25.84 -17.74
C LYS A 379 -25.52 26.40 -17.58
N LYS A 380 -25.96 26.60 -16.35
CA LYS A 380 -27.25 27.25 -16.03
C LYS A 380 -27.31 28.71 -16.48
N THR A 381 -26.18 29.33 -16.74
CA THR A 381 -26.07 30.71 -17.26
C THR A 381 -26.37 30.82 -18.76
N GLU A 382 -26.29 29.71 -19.49
CA GLU A 382 -26.50 29.70 -20.95
C GLU A 382 -27.98 29.86 -21.32
N LEU A 383 -28.86 29.19 -20.60
CA LEU A 383 -30.31 29.25 -20.80
C LEU A 383 -31.01 29.45 -19.46
N ALA A 384 -32.12 30.17 -19.46
CA ALA A 384 -32.96 30.31 -18.28
C ALA A 384 -33.76 29.02 -18.03
N ALA A 385 -34.01 28.70 -16.75
CA ALA A 385 -34.95 27.62 -16.41
C ALA A 385 -36.33 27.90 -16.98
N GLY A 386 -36.99 26.87 -17.49
CA GLY A 386 -38.30 27.01 -18.13
C GLY A 386 -38.25 27.37 -19.62
N THR A 387 -37.08 27.65 -20.18
CA THR A 387 -36.93 27.92 -21.62
C THR A 387 -37.38 26.70 -22.44
N GLY A 388 -38.28 26.93 -23.38
CA GLY A 388 -38.71 25.93 -24.37
C GLY A 388 -37.68 25.77 -25.47
N ILE A 389 -37.25 24.54 -25.73
CA ILE A 389 -36.39 24.18 -26.85
C ILE A 389 -37.16 23.29 -27.79
N ILE A 390 -37.06 23.55 -29.07
CA ILE A 390 -37.77 22.79 -30.12
C ILE A 390 -36.73 21.92 -30.85
N ARG A 391 -37.13 20.69 -31.16
CA ARG A 391 -36.36 19.80 -32.00
C ARG A 391 -36.48 20.23 -33.46
N MET A 392 -35.36 20.25 -34.16
CA MET A 392 -35.31 20.56 -35.59
C MET A 392 -36.19 19.54 -36.35
N ASP A 393 -37.00 20.04 -37.30
CA ASP A 393 -37.90 19.23 -38.13
C ASP A 393 -39.01 18.44 -37.38
N SER A 394 -39.31 18.84 -36.16
CA SER A 394 -40.37 18.26 -35.31
C SER A 394 -41.07 19.34 -34.52
N SER A 395 -42.27 19.03 -34.01
CA SER A 395 -42.98 19.87 -33.03
C SER A 395 -42.66 19.48 -31.59
N ASP A 396 -41.72 18.55 -31.40
CA ASP A 396 -41.31 18.07 -30.06
C ASP A 396 -40.65 19.20 -29.29
N ARG A 397 -41.08 19.36 -28.04
CA ARG A 397 -40.64 20.43 -27.15
C ARG A 397 -40.01 19.87 -25.88
N PHE A 398 -38.86 20.39 -25.54
CA PHE A 398 -38.20 20.13 -24.27
C PHE A 398 -38.14 21.42 -23.44
N VAL A 399 -38.44 21.32 -22.14
CA VAL A 399 -38.33 22.46 -21.22
C VAL A 399 -37.04 22.33 -20.39
N VAL A 400 -36.21 23.35 -20.49
CA VAL A 400 -34.92 23.40 -19.71
C VAL A 400 -35.25 23.44 -18.23
N GLY A 401 -34.76 22.45 -17.49
CA GLY A 401 -34.98 22.34 -16.06
C GLY A 401 -34.22 21.19 -15.40
N PRO A 402 -34.17 19.99 -16.00
CA PRO A 402 -33.42 18.89 -15.43
C PRO A 402 -31.93 19.22 -15.24
N VAL A 403 -31.41 19.00 -14.04
CA VAL A 403 -29.99 19.26 -13.69
C VAL A 403 -29.29 17.99 -13.32
N GLU A 404 -27.98 17.95 -13.61
CA GLU A 404 -27.07 16.90 -13.17
C GLU A 404 -25.82 17.55 -12.61
N LYS A 405 -25.27 16.98 -11.51
CA LYS A 405 -24.02 17.43 -10.91
C LYS A 405 -22.84 16.79 -11.63
N LEU A 406 -21.91 17.59 -12.10
CA LEU A 406 -20.67 17.14 -12.74
C LEU A 406 -19.47 17.54 -11.91
N ARG A 407 -18.53 16.59 -11.76
CA ARG A 407 -17.27 16.82 -11.04
C ARG A 407 -16.33 17.67 -11.85
N GLY A 408 -15.64 18.58 -11.15
CA GLY A 408 -14.66 19.46 -11.74
C GLY A 408 -13.71 20.07 -10.71
N VAL A 409 -12.81 20.89 -11.20
CA VAL A 409 -11.88 21.68 -10.39
C VAL A 409 -11.95 23.14 -10.83
N TYR A 410 -11.66 24.06 -9.93
CA TYR A 410 -11.46 25.47 -10.29
C TYR A 410 -10.00 25.70 -10.65
N CYS A 411 -9.74 26.09 -11.89
CA CYS A 411 -8.42 26.54 -12.36
C CYS A 411 -8.31 28.05 -12.22
N VAL A 412 -7.09 28.50 -11.90
CA VAL A 412 -6.73 29.93 -11.91
C VAL A 412 -6.42 30.37 -13.32
N ASN A 413 -7.21 31.26 -13.86
CA ASN A 413 -6.96 31.86 -15.17
C ASN A 413 -7.03 33.39 -15.06
N THR A 414 -5.89 34.07 -15.29
CA THR A 414 -5.78 35.55 -15.26
C THR A 414 -6.41 36.22 -14.02
N GLY A 415 -6.29 35.54 -12.85
CA GLY A 415 -6.82 36.04 -11.57
C GLY A 415 -8.28 35.71 -11.30
N TYR A 416 -8.91 34.91 -12.12
CA TYR A 416 -10.27 34.42 -11.94
C TYR A 416 -10.33 32.89 -11.86
N THR A 417 -11.37 32.39 -11.22
CA THR A 417 -11.68 30.96 -11.14
C THR A 417 -12.41 30.51 -12.41
N VAL A 418 -11.95 29.44 -13.03
CA VAL A 418 -12.60 28.80 -14.18
C VAL A 418 -12.87 27.35 -13.84
N PHE A 419 -14.13 26.93 -13.89
CA PHE A 419 -14.49 25.54 -13.65
C PHE A 419 -14.15 24.63 -14.84
N LYS A 420 -13.35 23.59 -14.59
CA LYS A 420 -12.99 22.59 -15.59
C LYS A 420 -13.47 21.21 -15.16
N LEU A 421 -14.15 20.50 -16.07
CA LEU A 421 -14.65 19.16 -15.83
C LEU A 421 -13.51 18.14 -15.68
N VAL A 422 -13.72 17.15 -14.81
CA VAL A 422 -12.78 16.06 -14.58
C VAL A 422 -13.47 14.69 -14.56
N GLU A 423 -12.77 13.67 -15.05
CA GLU A 423 -13.17 12.27 -14.94
C GLU A 423 -12.15 11.58 -14.03
N VAL A 424 -12.61 11.13 -12.84
CA VAL A 424 -11.78 10.43 -11.87
C VAL A 424 -11.67 8.97 -12.29
N ILE A 425 -10.44 8.47 -12.47
CA ILE A 425 -10.16 7.09 -12.87
C ILE A 425 -9.56 6.24 -11.75
N ASP A 426 -8.99 6.89 -10.72
CA ASP A 426 -8.43 6.26 -9.52
C ASP A 426 -8.39 7.27 -8.37
N GLY A 427 -8.31 6.82 -7.11
CA GLY A 427 -8.28 7.73 -5.97
C GLY A 427 -8.01 7.04 -4.64
N ASN A 428 -7.48 7.83 -3.71
CA ASN A 428 -7.37 7.50 -2.29
C ASN A 428 -7.95 8.65 -1.44
N ASN A 429 -7.69 8.64 -0.13
CA ASN A 429 -8.21 9.68 0.78
C ASN A 429 -7.55 11.06 0.60
N GLU A 430 -6.42 11.14 -0.10
CA GLU A 430 -5.65 12.37 -0.26
C GLU A 430 -5.68 12.91 -1.70
N TYR A 431 -5.66 12.01 -2.70
CA TYR A 431 -5.53 12.36 -4.10
C TYR A 431 -6.48 11.59 -4.99
N TYR A 432 -6.93 12.24 -6.06
CA TYR A 432 -7.58 11.62 -7.23
C TYR A 432 -6.60 11.58 -8.40
N ILE A 433 -6.73 10.54 -9.23
CA ILE A 433 -6.11 10.47 -10.54
C ILE A 433 -7.20 10.71 -11.58
N LEU A 434 -7.01 11.74 -12.36
CA LEU A 434 -7.92 12.13 -13.41
C LEU A 434 -7.46 11.54 -14.74
N LYS A 435 -8.41 11.25 -15.59
CA LYS A 435 -8.15 10.78 -16.94
C LYS A 435 -7.45 11.86 -17.74
N MET A 436 -6.31 11.52 -18.34
CA MET A 436 -5.68 12.34 -19.38
C MET A 436 -6.40 12.09 -20.69
N ASP A 437 -7.19 13.05 -21.15
CA ASP A 437 -7.88 12.96 -22.45
C ASP A 437 -7.07 13.70 -23.51
N VAL A 438 -6.13 12.98 -24.12
CA VAL A 438 -5.27 13.53 -25.20
C VAL A 438 -5.93 13.47 -26.57
N ARG A 439 -7.04 12.72 -26.75
CA ARG A 439 -7.58 12.37 -28.06
C ARG A 439 -8.96 12.93 -28.40
N LYS A 440 -9.77 13.33 -27.45
CA LYS A 440 -11.09 13.94 -27.72
C LYS A 440 -10.99 15.36 -28.28
N TYR A 441 -9.80 15.88 -28.40
CA TYR A 441 -9.48 17.22 -28.86
C TYR A 441 -9.87 17.51 -30.34
N TYR A 442 -10.17 16.52 -31.15
CA TYR A 442 -10.30 16.71 -32.59
C TYR A 442 -11.72 16.56 -33.17
N ILE A 443 -12.70 16.13 -32.41
CA ILE A 443 -14.01 15.76 -32.98
C ILE A 443 -15.05 16.89 -32.92
N LEU A 444 -14.95 17.80 -31.97
CA LEU A 444 -15.80 18.97 -31.86
C LEU A 444 -14.95 20.23 -31.71
N LYS A 445 -14.80 21.01 -32.74
CA LYS A 445 -13.89 22.17 -32.85
C LYS A 445 -14.04 23.25 -31.76
N GLN A 446 -15.02 23.17 -30.86
CA GLN A 446 -15.35 24.19 -29.85
C GLN A 446 -15.33 23.71 -28.39
N SER A 447 -15.35 22.43 -28.09
CA SER A 447 -15.62 21.97 -26.71
C SER A 447 -14.38 21.67 -25.85
N LEU A 448 -13.23 22.26 -26.16
CA LEU A 448 -11.93 21.73 -25.71
C LEU A 448 -11.19 22.53 -24.68
N SER A 449 -11.80 23.62 -24.24
CA SER A 449 -11.23 24.45 -23.17
C SER A 449 -11.59 23.98 -21.75
N HIS A 450 -12.38 22.90 -21.62
CA HIS A 450 -13.01 22.56 -20.35
C HIS A 450 -12.34 21.41 -19.58
N GLY A 451 -11.26 20.82 -20.09
CA GLY A 451 -10.45 19.80 -19.38
C GLY A 451 -9.25 20.40 -18.67
N VAL A 452 -8.74 19.69 -17.65
CA VAL A 452 -7.53 20.06 -16.92
C VAL A 452 -6.31 19.64 -17.71
N SER A 453 -5.32 20.53 -17.83
CA SER A 453 -4.03 20.30 -18.47
C SER A 453 -2.91 20.21 -17.44
N ILE A 454 -1.80 19.58 -17.83
CA ILE A 454 -0.58 19.53 -17.02
C ILE A 454 -0.10 20.99 -16.82
N TYR A 455 0.34 21.31 -15.60
CA TYR A 455 0.75 22.64 -15.12
C TYR A 455 -0.39 23.65 -14.93
N ASP A 456 -1.67 23.25 -15.10
CA ASP A 456 -2.74 24.10 -14.63
C ASP A 456 -2.62 24.32 -13.11
N ARG A 457 -2.91 25.55 -12.66
CA ARG A 457 -3.02 25.83 -11.22
C ARG A 457 -4.46 25.68 -10.78
N ILE A 458 -4.74 24.69 -9.96
CA ILE A 458 -6.05 24.42 -9.40
C ILE A 458 -6.15 24.96 -7.95
N ILE A 459 -7.33 25.32 -7.54
CA ILE A 459 -7.61 25.85 -6.21
C ILE A 459 -7.89 24.69 -5.25
N LEU A 460 -7.27 24.73 -4.08
CA LEU A 460 -7.57 23.82 -2.97
C LEU A 460 -8.82 24.30 -2.22
N ASP A 461 -9.48 23.40 -1.51
CA ASP A 461 -10.77 23.67 -0.84
C ASP A 461 -11.81 24.27 -1.80
N ALA A 462 -11.96 23.65 -2.96
CA ALA A 462 -12.74 24.15 -4.09
C ALA A 462 -14.20 24.50 -3.74
N ASP A 463 -14.79 23.85 -2.73
CA ASP A 463 -16.15 24.09 -2.25
C ASP A 463 -16.35 25.52 -1.68
N LYS A 464 -15.27 26.25 -1.37
CA LYS A 464 -15.32 27.62 -0.85
C LYS A 464 -15.41 28.68 -1.95
N TYR A 465 -15.25 28.29 -3.20
CA TYR A 465 -15.13 29.18 -4.34
C TYR A 465 -16.26 28.94 -5.35
N SER A 466 -16.52 29.99 -6.12
CA SER A 466 -17.49 29.97 -7.21
C SER A 466 -16.82 30.29 -8.53
N GLU A 467 -17.47 29.98 -9.64
CA GLU A 467 -16.93 30.30 -10.97
C GLU A 467 -16.94 31.83 -11.22
N ASN A 468 -15.91 32.31 -11.93
CA ASN A 468 -15.65 33.72 -12.20
C ASN A 468 -15.41 34.59 -10.93
N GLU A 469 -15.04 33.95 -9.83
CA GLU A 469 -14.63 34.67 -8.64
C GLU A 469 -13.20 35.22 -8.81
N MET A 470 -13.00 36.46 -8.43
CA MET A 470 -11.69 37.10 -8.48
C MET A 470 -10.84 36.64 -7.29
N ILE A 471 -9.70 36.09 -7.57
CA ILE A 471 -8.73 35.58 -6.58
C ILE A 471 -7.47 36.44 -6.63
N TYR A 472 -6.98 36.81 -5.45
CA TYR A 472 -5.77 37.66 -5.29
C TYR A 472 -4.61 36.84 -4.72
#